data_7428856ba7d567cfd034d38eb7e0b175
#
_entry.id   7428856ba7d567cfd034d38eb7e0b175
#
_cell.length_a   1.000
_cell.length_b   1.000
_cell.length_c   1.000
_cell.angle_alpha   90.00
_cell.angle_beta   90.00
_cell.angle_gamma   90.00
#
_symmetry.space_group_name_H-M   'P 1'
#
loop_
_entity.id
_entity.type
_entity.pdbx_description
1 polymer ?
#
loop_
_entity_poly.entity_id
_entity_poly.type
_entity_poly.pdbx_seq_one_letter_code
_entity_poly.pdbx_strand_id
1 'polypeptide(L)'
;MFFPKLFIRRISGGAVFALLLLQGCARFEVHGPREYVYVWPKETYLRDRVAVVSNRVAEVANGQRLQVVEHGRRFLKVKTDHGEVGWIEDHGIVDQKVFDQFAQLETQHAHDPVVATGILLDEYWLRDAPGRQSDRFYLLPENDKLQLLERASVPKPESTQAVPVPMPSAKVEKGGTAPVPATPPMEDYWLIRDSAGHVGWVRARTLDEDVPDAIAGLAEGQKIVGAYVLRKVDDPGANVPGNQVGEYLAVMSAWKDGLPYDFDQVRVFTWNTRKHRYETAYRERSIAGYLPVTVGTQVFGKQEEPVFSYRVASGDSVALDPETGTVKPGETVTESFHMEGVLVHRIGNEAPHMHGALAANGAGTAAERREKSRKKRPS
;
A
#
# COMPACT_ATOMS: atom_id res chain seq x y z
N MET A 1 -73.76 -18.18 55.50
CA MET A 1 -73.48 -18.25 54.05
C MET A 1 -73.99 -16.97 53.42
N PHE A 2 -73.14 -15.90 53.36
CA PHE A 2 -73.54 -14.59 52.85
C PHE A 2 -72.68 -14.22 51.72
N PHE A 3 -73.25 -14.03 50.51
CA PHE A 3 -72.60 -13.48 49.36
C PHE A 3 -72.76 -11.95 49.32
N PRO A 4 -71.72 -11.12 49.15
CA PRO A 4 -71.94 -9.71 48.93
C PRO A 4 -72.10 -9.43 47.44
N LYS A 5 -73.07 -8.63 47.08
CA LYS A 5 -73.38 -8.12 45.74
C LYS A 5 -72.31 -7.12 45.26
N LEU A 6 -71.67 -7.36 44.08
CA LEU A 6 -70.77 -6.47 43.44
C LEU A 6 -71.55 -5.37 42.67
N PHE A 7 -71.40 -4.12 43.10
CA PHE A 7 -71.99 -2.94 42.46
C PHE A 7 -71.07 -2.49 41.30
N ILE A 8 -71.44 -2.77 40.06
CA ILE A 8 -70.73 -2.26 38.86
C ILE A 8 -71.20 -0.84 38.57
N ARG A 9 -70.34 0.13 38.87
CA ARG A 9 -70.52 1.53 38.52
C ARG A 9 -70.22 1.74 37.04
N ARG A 10 -71.22 2.02 36.23
CA ARG A 10 -71.06 2.43 34.81
C ARG A 10 -70.33 3.74 34.75
N ILE A 11 -69.07 3.70 34.34
CA ILE A 11 -68.28 4.88 33.97
C ILE A 11 -68.67 5.25 32.52
N SER A 12 -69.23 6.47 32.38
CA SER A 12 -69.74 6.99 31.11
C SER A 12 -68.64 7.12 30.09
N GLY A 13 -68.83 6.50 28.90
CA GLY A 13 -67.88 6.39 27.78
C GLY A 13 -67.50 7.70 27.09
N GLY A 14 -67.92 8.85 27.62
CA GLY A 14 -67.61 10.17 27.04
C GLY A 14 -66.21 10.72 27.40
N ALA A 15 -65.66 10.33 28.56
CA ALA A 15 -64.35 10.85 28.99
C ALA A 15 -63.13 10.15 28.36
N VAL A 16 -63.29 8.89 27.93
CA VAL A 16 -62.21 8.13 27.31
C VAL A 16 -62.03 8.54 25.84
N PHE A 17 -63.08 8.98 25.16
CA PHE A 17 -63.00 9.41 23.76
C PHE A 17 -62.36 10.82 23.57
N ALA A 18 -62.47 11.68 24.58
CA ALA A 18 -61.83 13.01 24.56
C ALA A 18 -60.31 12.96 24.83
N LEU A 19 -59.81 11.92 25.53
CA LEU A 19 -58.36 11.77 25.79
C LEU A 19 -57.59 11.20 24.61
N LEU A 20 -58.27 10.50 23.68
CA LEU A 20 -57.63 9.94 22.45
C LEU A 20 -57.46 10.96 21.32
N LEU A 21 -58.10 12.12 21.39
CA LEU A 21 -57.97 13.17 20.36
C LEU A 21 -56.83 14.16 20.65
N LEU A 22 -56.16 14.11 21.78
CA LEU A 22 -55.02 14.97 22.14
C LEU A 22 -53.65 14.39 21.81
N GLN A 23 -53.56 13.16 21.33
CA GLN A 23 -52.32 12.53 20.90
C GLN A 23 -52.01 12.66 19.38
N GLY A 24 -52.77 13.44 18.65
CA GLY A 24 -52.78 13.52 17.20
C GLY A 24 -51.84 14.56 16.56
N CYS A 25 -50.82 15.10 17.24
CA CYS A 25 -49.85 16.01 16.65
C CYS A 25 -48.40 15.61 16.89
N ALA A 26 -48.12 14.32 16.96
CA ALA A 26 -46.74 13.88 16.61
C ALA A 26 -46.61 14.09 15.09
N ARG A 27 -46.00 15.17 14.66
CA ARG A 27 -45.52 15.32 13.28
C ARG A 27 -44.62 14.12 13.01
N PHE A 28 -45.14 13.12 12.33
CA PHE A 28 -44.31 12.16 11.61
C PHE A 28 -43.56 12.96 10.54
N GLU A 29 -42.43 13.54 10.90
CA GLU A 29 -41.44 13.93 9.90
C GLU A 29 -41.03 12.62 9.25
N VAL A 30 -41.56 12.36 8.06
CA VAL A 30 -41.07 11.32 7.17
C VAL A 30 -39.68 11.78 6.77
N HIS A 31 -38.70 11.39 7.57
CA HIS A 31 -37.29 11.57 7.21
C HIS A 31 -37.05 10.60 6.05
N GLY A 32 -36.96 11.15 4.83
CA GLY A 32 -36.41 10.43 3.69
C GLY A 32 -35.03 9.84 4.06
N PRO A 33 -34.50 8.91 3.26
CA PRO A 33 -33.18 8.36 3.52
C PRO A 33 -32.18 9.52 3.71
N ARG A 34 -31.47 9.48 4.84
CA ARG A 34 -30.49 10.53 5.16
C ARG A 34 -29.34 10.39 4.17
N GLU A 35 -29.04 11.47 3.46
CA GLU A 35 -27.91 11.57 2.57
C GLU A 35 -26.69 12.06 3.34
N TYR A 36 -25.55 11.44 3.10
CA TYR A 36 -24.28 11.83 3.68
C TYR A 36 -23.25 12.10 2.61
N VAL A 37 -22.36 13.06 2.91
CA VAL A 37 -21.17 13.39 2.13
C VAL A 37 -19.98 13.50 3.08
N TYR A 38 -18.79 13.48 2.53
CA TYR A 38 -17.56 13.44 3.33
C TYR A 38 -16.63 14.57 2.87
N VAL A 39 -15.96 15.19 3.83
CA VAL A 39 -15.04 16.30 3.57
C VAL A 39 -13.82 15.79 2.82
N TRP A 40 -13.55 16.40 1.64
CA TRP A 40 -12.39 16.06 0.83
C TRP A 40 -11.13 16.85 1.19
N PRO A 41 -11.11 18.20 1.32
CA PRO A 41 -9.91 18.94 1.65
C PRO A 41 -9.33 18.55 3.01
N LYS A 42 -8.04 18.80 3.22
CA LYS A 42 -7.38 18.61 4.51
C LYS A 42 -8.15 19.29 5.64
N GLU A 43 -8.48 20.57 5.43
CA GLU A 43 -9.29 21.40 6.33
C GLU A 43 -10.12 22.37 5.50
N THR A 44 -11.34 22.64 5.93
CA THR A 44 -12.21 23.65 5.35
C THR A 44 -13.22 24.14 6.39
N TYR A 45 -14.09 25.10 6.00
CA TYR A 45 -15.04 25.69 6.93
C TYR A 45 -16.45 25.62 6.37
N LEU A 46 -17.41 25.33 7.23
CA LEU A 46 -18.82 25.56 6.96
C LEU A 46 -19.10 27.07 7.09
N ARG A 47 -19.92 27.60 6.18
CA ARG A 47 -20.28 29.01 6.11
C ARG A 47 -21.73 29.23 6.48
N ASP A 48 -22.05 30.37 7.11
CA ASP A 48 -23.45 30.74 7.48
C ASP A 48 -24.35 30.94 6.28
N ARG A 49 -23.77 31.36 5.14
CA ARG A 49 -24.53 31.68 3.90
C ARG A 49 -23.66 31.52 2.65
N VAL A 50 -24.34 31.40 1.52
CA VAL A 50 -23.69 31.37 0.19
C VAL A 50 -23.51 32.81 -0.28
N ALA A 51 -22.43 33.46 0.18
CA ALA A 51 -22.09 34.83 -0.20
C ALA A 51 -20.57 35.03 -0.16
N VAL A 52 -20.08 36.03 -0.94
CA VAL A 52 -18.65 36.40 -0.92
C VAL A 52 -18.19 36.78 0.50
N VAL A 53 -19.06 37.50 1.22
CA VAL A 53 -18.83 37.79 2.65
C VAL A 53 -19.74 36.87 3.47
N SER A 54 -19.15 35.94 4.17
CA SER A 54 -19.84 34.97 5.01
C SER A 54 -18.98 34.63 6.25
N ASN A 55 -19.63 34.31 7.36
CA ASN A 55 -18.96 33.93 8.57
C ASN A 55 -18.67 32.41 8.57
N ARG A 56 -17.59 32.03 9.25
CA ARG A 56 -17.28 30.62 9.51
C ARG A 56 -18.18 30.14 10.67
N VAL A 57 -18.84 29.00 10.47
CA VAL A 57 -19.72 28.37 11.46
C VAL A 57 -18.98 27.25 12.20
N ALA A 58 -18.31 26.41 11.45
CA ALA A 58 -17.54 25.28 11.99
C ALA A 58 -16.36 24.98 11.07
N GLU A 59 -15.29 24.46 11.67
CA GLU A 59 -14.16 23.87 10.95
C GLU A 59 -14.40 22.38 10.77
N VAL A 60 -14.12 21.88 9.57
CA VAL A 60 -14.28 20.46 9.23
C VAL A 60 -13.05 19.97 8.48
N ALA A 61 -12.67 18.72 8.71
CA ALA A 61 -11.42 18.14 8.22
C ALA A 61 -11.69 16.94 7.30
N ASN A 62 -10.64 16.54 6.58
CA ASN A 62 -10.67 15.38 5.68
C ASN A 62 -11.27 14.13 6.37
N GLY A 63 -12.12 13.42 5.64
CA GLY A 63 -12.78 12.21 6.12
C GLY A 63 -14.02 12.47 7.00
N GLN A 64 -14.26 13.71 7.45
CA GLN A 64 -15.40 14.00 8.32
C GLN A 64 -16.73 13.83 7.58
N ARG A 65 -17.64 13.06 8.18
CA ARG A 65 -19.00 12.82 7.68
C ARG A 65 -19.89 14.02 7.95
N LEU A 66 -20.68 14.41 6.94
CA LEU A 66 -21.65 15.49 7.00
C LEU A 66 -22.99 15.01 6.49
N GLN A 67 -24.08 15.30 7.22
CA GLN A 67 -25.45 15.02 6.76
C GLN A 67 -25.91 16.14 5.83
N VAL A 68 -26.37 15.80 4.62
CA VAL A 68 -26.97 16.79 3.70
C VAL A 68 -28.35 17.20 4.20
N VAL A 69 -28.57 18.50 4.31
CA VAL A 69 -29.83 19.11 4.73
C VAL A 69 -30.54 19.73 3.55
N GLU A 70 -29.78 20.33 2.61
CA GLU A 70 -30.32 21.04 1.46
C GLU A 70 -29.30 21.06 0.30
N HIS A 71 -29.79 20.89 -0.92
CA HIS A 71 -28.99 21.01 -2.13
C HIS A 71 -29.11 22.41 -2.73
N GLY A 72 -28.00 23.14 -2.86
CA GLY A 72 -27.89 24.35 -3.65
C GLY A 72 -27.24 24.05 -5.02
N ARG A 73 -27.01 25.10 -5.81
CA ARG A 73 -26.47 24.94 -7.17
C ARG A 73 -25.02 24.51 -7.22
N ARG A 74 -24.16 25.00 -6.30
CA ARG A 74 -22.71 24.76 -6.18
C ARG A 74 -22.29 24.59 -4.71
N PHE A 75 -23.27 24.50 -3.83
CA PHE A 75 -23.08 24.39 -2.40
C PHE A 75 -24.09 23.41 -1.83
N LEU A 76 -23.69 22.71 -0.78
CA LEU A 76 -24.59 21.89 0.01
C LEU A 76 -24.72 22.53 1.39
N LYS A 77 -25.94 22.58 1.91
CA LYS A 77 -26.16 22.86 3.31
C LYS A 77 -26.04 21.55 4.06
N VAL A 78 -25.13 21.49 5.00
CA VAL A 78 -24.79 20.27 5.70
C VAL A 78 -24.85 20.48 7.20
N LYS A 79 -24.97 19.34 7.92
CA LYS A 79 -24.98 19.30 9.37
C LYS A 79 -23.86 18.36 9.83
N THR A 80 -23.02 18.81 10.77
CA THR A 80 -22.01 17.99 11.43
C THR A 80 -22.64 17.06 12.47
N ASP A 81 -21.90 16.05 12.91
CA ASP A 81 -22.35 15.16 14.00
C ASP A 81 -22.50 15.93 15.33
N HIS A 82 -21.86 17.09 15.50
CA HIS A 82 -22.00 17.99 16.65
C HIS A 82 -23.22 18.91 16.55
N GLY A 83 -23.92 18.89 15.42
CA GLY A 83 -25.16 19.66 15.23
C GLY A 83 -25.00 21.03 14.57
N GLU A 84 -23.78 21.44 14.24
CA GLU A 84 -23.53 22.69 13.52
C GLU A 84 -24.04 22.55 12.08
N VAL A 85 -24.72 23.62 11.60
CA VAL A 85 -25.33 23.64 10.27
C VAL A 85 -24.73 24.80 9.46
N GLY A 86 -24.22 24.49 8.28
CA GLY A 86 -23.62 25.49 7.40
C GLY A 86 -23.54 25.04 5.95
N TRP A 87 -23.01 25.91 5.10
CA TRP A 87 -22.81 25.68 3.67
C TRP A 87 -21.38 25.29 3.37
N ILE A 88 -21.19 24.26 2.54
CA ILE A 88 -19.91 23.83 1.98
C ILE A 88 -20.00 23.80 0.46
N GLU A 89 -18.89 24.04 -0.22
CA GLU A 89 -18.83 23.96 -1.69
C GLU A 89 -18.85 22.49 -2.16
N ASP A 90 -19.50 22.22 -3.29
CA ASP A 90 -19.65 20.87 -3.86
C ASP A 90 -18.31 20.20 -4.17
N HIS A 91 -17.30 20.96 -4.57
CA HIS A 91 -15.95 20.44 -4.82
C HIS A 91 -15.14 20.17 -3.52
N GLY A 92 -15.64 20.56 -2.38
CA GLY A 92 -15.06 20.29 -1.05
C GLY A 92 -15.55 18.98 -0.42
N ILE A 93 -16.31 18.18 -1.14
CA ILE A 93 -16.85 16.92 -0.61
C ILE A 93 -16.68 15.78 -1.60
N VAL A 94 -16.76 14.56 -1.10
CA VAL A 94 -16.98 13.32 -1.86
C VAL A 94 -18.30 12.71 -1.45
N ASP A 95 -18.90 11.95 -2.37
CA ASP A 95 -20.18 11.28 -2.15
C ASP A 95 -20.03 9.97 -1.36
N GLN A 96 -21.16 9.41 -0.96
CA GLN A 96 -21.22 8.15 -0.25
C GLN A 96 -20.57 7.00 -1.04
N LYS A 97 -20.65 7.03 -2.38
CA LYS A 97 -20.09 5.97 -3.22
C LYS A 97 -18.57 5.86 -3.08
N VAL A 98 -17.86 7.00 -3.10
CA VAL A 98 -16.40 7.02 -2.93
C VAL A 98 -16.03 6.53 -1.52
N PHE A 99 -16.76 6.97 -0.49
CA PHE A 99 -16.56 6.47 0.87
C PHE A 99 -16.75 4.95 0.96
N ASP A 100 -17.81 4.42 0.35
CA ASP A 100 -18.11 2.98 0.37
C ASP A 100 -17.02 2.15 -0.32
N GLN A 101 -16.37 2.67 -1.37
CA GLN A 101 -15.23 2.01 -2.03
C GLN A 101 -14.06 1.84 -1.04
N PHE A 102 -13.70 2.88 -0.28
CA PHE A 102 -12.66 2.79 0.74
C PHE A 102 -13.07 1.87 1.89
N ALA A 103 -14.29 1.97 2.40
CA ALA A 103 -14.82 1.08 3.44
C ALA A 103 -14.82 -0.40 2.99
N GLN A 104 -15.04 -0.66 1.71
CA GLN A 104 -14.93 -2.00 1.15
C GLN A 104 -13.48 -2.49 1.15
N LEU A 105 -12.51 -1.66 0.75
CA LEU A 105 -11.08 -2.00 0.83
C LEU A 105 -10.66 -2.29 2.28
N GLU A 106 -11.06 -1.44 3.23
CA GLU A 106 -10.78 -1.65 4.65
C GLU A 106 -11.32 -3.01 5.14
N THR A 107 -12.54 -3.36 4.76
CA THR A 107 -13.15 -4.64 5.14
C THR A 107 -12.47 -5.84 4.48
N GLN A 108 -12.18 -5.75 3.19
CA GLN A 108 -11.57 -6.83 2.40
C GLN A 108 -10.15 -7.14 2.88
N HIS A 109 -9.38 -6.11 3.22
CA HIS A 109 -7.97 -6.23 3.57
C HIS A 109 -7.69 -6.08 5.08
N ALA A 110 -8.73 -6.14 5.93
CA ALA A 110 -8.60 -5.96 7.38
C ALA A 110 -7.59 -6.93 8.03
N HIS A 111 -7.50 -8.14 7.51
CA HIS A 111 -6.70 -9.25 8.05
C HIS A 111 -5.52 -9.65 7.17
N ASP A 112 -5.26 -8.89 6.10
CA ASP A 112 -4.13 -9.18 5.23
C ASP A 112 -2.81 -9.04 5.98
N PRO A 113 -1.86 -9.96 5.76
CA PRO A 113 -0.57 -9.92 6.41
C PRO A 113 0.22 -8.69 5.95
N VAL A 114 0.90 -8.04 6.89
CA VAL A 114 1.84 -6.98 6.58
C VAL A 114 3.09 -7.61 5.97
N VAL A 115 3.42 -7.24 4.73
CA VAL A 115 4.57 -7.79 4.02
C VAL A 115 5.84 -6.96 4.21
N ALA A 116 5.69 -5.66 4.43
CA ALA A 116 6.76 -4.71 4.73
C ALA A 116 6.19 -3.46 5.41
N THR A 117 7.06 -2.55 5.84
CA THR A 117 6.69 -1.21 6.35
C THR A 117 7.38 -0.15 5.51
N GLY A 118 6.72 0.99 5.34
CA GLY A 118 7.26 2.12 4.60
C GLY A 118 6.96 3.43 5.31
N ILE A 119 7.72 4.46 4.98
CA ILE A 119 7.53 5.83 5.45
C ILE A 119 7.12 6.68 4.26
N LEU A 120 6.08 7.47 4.42
CA LEU A 120 5.60 8.36 3.38
C LEU A 120 6.52 9.58 3.25
N LEU A 121 7.06 9.83 2.05
CA LEU A 121 8.02 10.90 1.81
C LEU A 121 7.39 12.29 1.76
N ASP A 122 6.17 12.38 1.23
CA ASP A 122 5.39 13.60 1.08
C ASP A 122 3.93 13.33 1.42
N GLU A 123 3.14 14.35 1.74
CA GLU A 123 1.69 14.25 1.90
C GLU A 123 1.05 13.63 0.65
N TYR A 124 0.22 12.59 0.82
CA TYR A 124 -0.34 11.81 -0.28
C TYR A 124 -1.81 11.42 -0.05
N TRP A 125 -2.59 11.47 -1.13
CA TRP A 125 -3.98 11.04 -1.14
C TRP A 125 -4.08 9.54 -1.41
N LEU A 126 -4.69 8.78 -0.49
CA LEU A 126 -5.05 7.38 -0.74
C LEU A 126 -5.97 7.26 -1.95
N ARG A 127 -5.77 6.20 -2.71
CA ARG A 127 -6.56 5.86 -3.90
C ARG A 127 -7.32 4.56 -3.68
N ASP A 128 -8.50 4.46 -4.29
CA ASP A 128 -9.34 3.26 -4.23
C ASP A 128 -8.82 2.12 -5.12
N ALA A 129 -8.02 2.44 -6.14
CA ALA A 129 -7.40 1.47 -7.05
C ALA A 129 -5.99 1.93 -7.48
N PRO A 130 -5.11 1.00 -7.93
CA PRO A 130 -3.82 1.37 -8.49
C PRO A 130 -4.03 2.13 -9.82
N GLY A 131 -3.29 3.24 -9.99
CA GLY A 131 -3.40 4.08 -11.19
C GLY A 131 -3.70 5.54 -10.87
N ARG A 132 -3.40 6.42 -11.84
CA ARG A 132 -3.50 7.88 -11.64
C ARG A 132 -4.92 8.42 -11.73
N GLN A 133 -5.84 7.68 -12.35
CA GLN A 133 -7.22 8.12 -12.60
C GLN A 133 -8.22 7.61 -11.57
N SER A 134 -7.78 6.78 -10.62
CA SER A 134 -8.59 6.25 -9.52
C SER A 134 -9.02 7.35 -8.55
N ASP A 135 -10.13 7.15 -7.88
CA ASP A 135 -10.68 8.07 -6.90
C ASP A 135 -9.73 8.25 -5.70
N ARG A 136 -9.81 9.40 -5.05
CA ARG A 136 -8.93 9.77 -3.93
C ARG A 136 -9.77 10.26 -2.77
N PHE A 137 -9.40 9.87 -1.55
CA PHE A 137 -10.20 10.32 -0.42
C PHE A 137 -9.38 10.67 0.83
N TYR A 138 -8.75 9.72 1.50
CA TYR A 138 -8.00 10.01 2.73
C TYR A 138 -6.66 10.65 2.43
N LEU A 139 -6.32 11.70 3.17
CA LEU A 139 -5.05 12.39 3.06
C LEU A 139 -4.10 11.92 4.15
N LEU A 140 -3.03 11.28 3.73
CA LEU A 140 -1.95 10.84 4.62
C LEU A 140 -0.92 11.96 4.80
N PRO A 141 -0.47 12.23 6.03
CA PRO A 141 0.58 13.21 6.27
C PRO A 141 1.97 12.69 5.86
N GLU A 142 2.87 13.61 5.60
CA GLU A 142 4.30 13.32 5.44
C GLU A 142 4.85 12.59 6.68
N ASN A 143 5.82 11.69 6.48
CA ASN A 143 6.46 10.85 7.51
C ASN A 143 5.52 9.85 8.21
N ASP A 144 4.32 9.59 7.67
CA ASP A 144 3.45 8.56 8.20
C ASP A 144 4.04 7.16 7.96
N LYS A 145 3.96 6.32 9.01
CA LYS A 145 4.39 4.92 8.97
C LYS A 145 3.25 4.04 8.47
N LEU A 146 3.46 3.41 7.33
CA LEU A 146 2.47 2.63 6.63
C LEU A 146 2.80 1.15 6.63
N GLN A 147 1.78 0.32 6.80
CA GLN A 147 1.87 -1.12 6.61
C GLN A 147 1.63 -1.44 5.13
N LEU A 148 2.58 -2.09 4.48
CA LEU A 148 2.48 -2.51 3.08
C LEU A 148 1.86 -3.90 3.03
N LEU A 149 0.81 -4.07 2.23
CA LEU A 149 0.02 -5.32 2.15
C LEU A 149 0.25 -6.06 0.83
N GLU A 150 0.10 -5.36 -0.30
CA GLU A 150 0.16 -5.95 -1.62
C GLU A 150 0.73 -4.96 -2.63
N ARG A 151 1.48 -5.45 -3.63
CA ARG A 151 2.02 -4.63 -4.72
C ARG A 151 1.25 -4.85 -6.01
N ALA A 152 0.93 -3.76 -6.70
CA ALA A 152 0.37 -3.78 -8.04
C ALA A 152 1.25 -2.98 -9.02
N SER A 153 1.27 -3.43 -10.26
CA SER A 153 1.98 -2.78 -11.35
C SER A 153 1.02 -2.55 -12.50
N VAL A 154 0.79 -1.29 -12.84
CA VAL A 154 -0.18 -0.90 -13.86
C VAL A 154 0.50 -0.10 -14.97
N PRO A 155 -0.01 -0.15 -16.22
CA PRO A 155 0.49 0.68 -17.28
C PRO A 155 0.37 2.16 -16.92
N LYS A 156 1.45 2.90 -17.13
CA LYS A 156 1.44 4.35 -16.99
C LYS A 156 0.55 4.95 -18.08
N PRO A 157 -0.43 5.80 -17.75
CA PRO A 157 -1.24 6.44 -18.77
C PRO A 157 -0.36 7.21 -19.74
N GLU A 158 -0.58 7.02 -21.03
CA GLU A 158 0.14 7.76 -22.06
C GLU A 158 -0.08 9.26 -21.85
N SER A 159 1.00 10.02 -21.86
CA SER A 159 0.92 11.46 -21.84
C SER A 159 0.26 11.93 -23.15
N THR A 160 -0.93 12.52 -23.06
CA THR A 160 -1.68 13.09 -24.19
C THR A 160 -0.88 14.18 -24.93
N GLN A 161 0.36 14.50 -24.52
CA GLN A 161 1.26 15.50 -25.09
C GLN A 161 2.42 14.90 -25.91
N ALA A 162 2.42 13.61 -26.21
CA ALA A 162 3.29 13.11 -27.26
C ALA A 162 2.73 13.57 -28.62
N VAL A 163 2.96 14.83 -28.95
CA VAL A 163 2.90 15.29 -30.35
C VAL A 163 3.85 14.35 -31.10
N PRO A 164 3.39 13.61 -32.12
CA PRO A 164 4.29 12.83 -32.92
C PRO A 164 5.29 13.80 -33.55
N VAL A 165 6.52 13.82 -33.05
CA VAL A 165 7.59 14.50 -33.76
C VAL A 165 7.74 13.72 -35.07
N PRO A 166 7.51 14.35 -36.23
CA PRO A 166 7.71 13.68 -37.52
C PRO A 166 9.18 13.30 -37.58
N MET A 167 9.48 12.01 -37.40
CA MET A 167 10.82 11.50 -37.65
C MET A 167 11.11 11.72 -39.14
N PRO A 168 12.26 12.30 -39.49
CA PRO A 168 12.67 12.40 -40.87
C PRO A 168 12.66 10.99 -41.47
N SER A 169 11.99 10.84 -42.60
CA SER A 169 11.78 9.59 -43.32
C SER A 169 13.12 8.87 -43.55
N ALA A 170 13.47 7.94 -42.67
CA ALA A 170 14.53 7.02 -42.92
C ALA A 170 14.08 6.09 -44.06
N LYS A 171 14.89 6.00 -45.14
CA LYS A 171 14.68 5.08 -46.25
C LYS A 171 14.43 3.67 -45.70
N VAL A 172 13.26 3.12 -46.04
CA VAL A 172 12.89 1.74 -45.71
C VAL A 172 13.86 0.80 -46.41
N GLU A 173 14.84 0.27 -45.70
CA GLU A 173 15.59 -0.89 -46.16
C GLU A 173 14.67 -2.13 -46.06
N LYS A 174 14.44 -2.78 -47.22
CA LYS A 174 13.70 -4.02 -47.33
C LYS A 174 14.45 -5.13 -46.57
N GLY A 175 13.95 -5.54 -45.41
CA GLY A 175 14.50 -6.67 -44.64
C GLY A 175 14.39 -6.53 -43.11
N GLY A 176 13.81 -5.47 -42.56
CA GLY A 176 13.69 -5.29 -41.13
C GLY A 176 12.54 -6.12 -40.53
N THR A 177 12.85 -6.96 -39.55
CA THR A 177 11.89 -7.57 -38.65
C THR A 177 10.98 -6.48 -38.07
N ALA A 178 9.67 -6.66 -38.11
CA ALA A 178 8.72 -5.71 -37.54
C ALA A 178 9.15 -5.31 -36.11
N PRO A 179 9.06 -4.03 -35.74
CA PRO A 179 9.41 -3.61 -34.38
C PRO A 179 8.56 -4.39 -33.38
N VAL A 180 9.19 -5.09 -32.45
CA VAL A 180 8.49 -5.70 -31.32
C VAL A 180 7.77 -4.56 -30.60
N PRO A 181 6.46 -4.67 -30.33
CA PRO A 181 5.72 -3.65 -29.63
C PRO A 181 6.44 -3.34 -28.31
N ALA A 182 6.81 -2.09 -28.11
CA ALA A 182 7.45 -1.67 -26.87
C ALA A 182 6.46 -1.89 -25.72
N THR A 183 6.87 -2.65 -24.71
CA THR A 183 6.08 -2.83 -23.49
C THR A 183 5.79 -1.44 -22.89
N PRO A 184 4.54 -1.10 -22.59
CA PRO A 184 4.21 0.20 -22.03
C PRO A 184 5.00 0.43 -20.72
N PRO A 185 5.43 1.66 -20.45
CA PRO A 185 6.05 1.97 -19.17
C PRO A 185 5.06 1.67 -18.03
N MET A 186 5.53 0.99 -17.00
CA MET A 186 4.72 0.61 -15.85
C MET A 186 4.89 1.62 -14.70
N GLU A 187 3.96 1.60 -13.76
CA GLU A 187 4.01 2.37 -12.51
C GLU A 187 3.54 1.46 -11.36
N ASP A 188 4.37 1.36 -10.32
CA ASP A 188 4.11 0.49 -9.19
C ASP A 188 3.35 1.23 -8.08
N TYR A 189 2.42 0.51 -7.45
CA TYR A 189 1.61 0.94 -6.33
C TYR A 189 1.69 -0.10 -5.21
N TRP A 190 1.56 0.38 -3.97
CA TRP A 190 1.36 -0.44 -2.81
C TRP A 190 -0.03 -0.23 -2.23
N LEU A 191 -0.73 -1.32 -1.97
CA LEU A 191 -1.87 -1.32 -1.07
C LEU A 191 -1.31 -1.18 0.34
N ILE A 192 -1.77 -0.16 1.06
CA ILE A 192 -1.29 0.14 2.40
C ILE A 192 -2.42 0.16 3.41
N ARG A 193 -2.06 0.00 4.68
CA ARG A 193 -2.91 0.32 5.83
C ARG A 193 -2.19 1.34 6.70
N ASP A 194 -2.88 2.45 7.04
CA ASP A 194 -2.38 3.47 7.96
C ASP A 194 -2.63 3.10 9.43
N SER A 195 -2.22 3.97 10.34
CA SER A 195 -2.41 3.78 11.78
C SER A 195 -3.87 3.92 12.24
N ALA A 196 -4.73 4.57 11.45
CA ALA A 196 -6.17 4.71 11.71
C ALA A 196 -6.98 3.51 11.17
N GLY A 197 -6.36 2.64 10.36
CA GLY A 197 -7.00 1.48 9.75
C GLY A 197 -7.51 1.74 8.33
N HIS A 198 -7.30 2.94 7.76
CA HIS A 198 -7.67 3.19 6.38
C HIS A 198 -6.81 2.37 5.44
N VAL A 199 -7.44 1.81 4.42
CA VAL A 199 -6.78 1.00 3.40
C VAL A 199 -6.95 1.66 2.03
N GLY A 200 -5.85 1.71 1.26
CA GLY A 200 -5.88 2.24 -0.09
C GLY A 200 -4.52 2.16 -0.76
N TRP A 201 -4.46 2.62 -2.00
CA TRP A 201 -3.28 2.52 -2.84
C TRP A 201 -2.45 3.79 -2.83
N VAL A 202 -1.14 3.65 -2.65
CA VAL A 202 -0.14 4.71 -2.79
C VAL A 202 0.87 4.34 -3.87
N ARG A 203 1.46 5.33 -4.54
CA ARG A 203 2.52 5.07 -5.51
C ARG A 203 3.77 4.59 -4.79
N ALA A 204 4.41 3.55 -5.30
CA ALA A 204 5.61 2.99 -4.69
C ALA A 204 6.75 4.01 -4.55
N ARG A 205 6.81 5.02 -5.44
CA ARG A 205 7.83 6.08 -5.41
C ARG A 205 7.62 7.16 -4.33
N THR A 206 6.46 7.19 -3.70
CA THR A 206 6.17 8.12 -2.59
C THR A 206 6.49 7.52 -1.24
N LEU A 207 6.96 6.29 -1.23
CA LEU A 207 7.36 5.55 -0.04
C LEU A 207 8.88 5.37 -0.03
N ASP A 208 9.45 5.58 1.15
CA ASP A 208 10.76 5.06 1.50
C ASP A 208 10.59 3.88 2.46
N GLU A 209 11.45 2.92 2.37
CA GLU A 209 11.40 1.79 3.27
C GLU A 209 11.89 2.21 4.67
N ASP A 210 11.21 1.73 5.72
CA ASP A 210 11.61 1.95 7.12
C ASP A 210 12.89 1.14 7.43
N VAL A 211 14.02 1.66 6.96
CA VAL A 211 15.33 0.99 7.01
C VAL A 211 16.28 1.80 7.87
N PRO A 212 17.07 1.17 8.76
CA PRO A 212 18.10 1.88 9.50
C PRO A 212 19.13 2.53 8.56
N ASP A 213 19.51 3.79 8.82
CA ASP A 213 20.47 4.56 8.02
C ASP A 213 21.79 3.80 7.78
N ALA A 214 22.24 3.04 8.78
CA ALA A 214 23.44 2.25 8.71
C ALA A 214 23.40 1.16 7.62
N ILE A 215 22.19 0.66 7.28
CA ILE A 215 21.97 -0.34 6.24
C ILE A 215 21.67 0.34 4.91
N ALA A 216 20.95 1.46 4.91
CA ALA A 216 20.63 2.22 3.70
C ALA A 216 21.90 2.58 2.91
N GLY A 217 22.97 3.00 3.60
CA GLY A 217 24.28 3.29 2.99
C GLY A 217 24.99 2.10 2.33
N LEU A 218 24.56 0.87 2.64
CA LEU A 218 25.17 -0.37 2.09
C LEU A 218 24.41 -0.93 0.87
N ALA A 219 23.39 -0.25 0.38
CA ALA A 219 22.55 -0.70 -0.72
C ALA A 219 23.27 -0.81 -2.09
N GLU A 220 24.44 -0.17 -2.26
CA GLU A 220 25.25 -0.22 -3.52
C GLU A 220 24.43 0.18 -4.76
N GLY A 221 23.55 1.17 -4.66
CA GLY A 221 22.73 1.65 -5.77
C GLY A 221 21.48 0.82 -6.05
N GLN A 222 21.19 -0.19 -5.22
CA GLN A 222 19.93 -0.92 -5.25
C GLN A 222 18.88 -0.23 -4.35
N LYS A 223 17.62 -0.48 -4.62
CA LYS A 223 16.52 -0.14 -3.71
C LYS A 223 16.44 -1.22 -2.63
N ILE A 224 16.44 -0.86 -1.35
CA ILE A 224 16.12 -1.79 -0.27
C ILE A 224 14.59 -1.89 -0.23
N VAL A 225 14.05 -3.10 -0.33
CA VAL A 225 12.62 -3.39 -0.29
C VAL A 225 12.16 -3.74 1.12
N GLY A 226 13.08 -4.23 1.93
CA GLY A 226 12.84 -4.52 3.35
C GLY A 226 14.13 -4.85 4.08
N ALA A 227 14.17 -4.51 5.37
CA ALA A 227 15.27 -4.84 6.27
C ALA A 227 14.72 -5.42 7.59
N TYR A 228 15.26 -6.54 8.01
CA TYR A 228 14.76 -7.33 9.13
C TYR A 228 15.88 -7.58 10.12
N VAL A 229 15.64 -7.30 11.41
CA VAL A 229 16.61 -7.59 12.47
C VAL A 229 16.66 -9.11 12.69
N LEU A 230 17.82 -9.72 12.50
CA LEU A 230 18.06 -11.14 12.78
C LEU A 230 18.40 -11.36 14.25
N ARG A 231 19.33 -10.57 14.78
CA ARG A 231 19.71 -10.54 16.18
C ARG A 231 20.38 -9.21 16.54
N LYS A 232 20.63 -9.00 17.82
CA LYS A 232 21.40 -7.85 18.33
C LYS A 232 22.71 -8.33 18.95
N VAL A 233 23.77 -7.55 18.76
CA VAL A 233 25.12 -7.80 19.28
C VAL A 233 25.50 -6.64 20.18
N ASP A 234 26.05 -6.96 21.36
CA ASP A 234 26.54 -5.95 22.28
C ASP A 234 27.90 -5.42 21.82
N ASP A 235 28.00 -4.11 21.63
CA ASP A 235 29.25 -3.42 21.32
C ASP A 235 29.29 -2.03 21.96
N PRO A 236 29.96 -1.90 23.12
CA PRO A 236 30.12 -0.61 23.78
C PRO A 236 30.86 0.44 22.94
N GLY A 237 31.65 0.01 21.93
CA GLY A 237 32.40 0.89 21.04
C GLY A 237 31.58 1.41 19.84
N ALA A 238 30.36 0.94 19.62
CA ALA A 238 29.54 1.29 18.46
C ALA A 238 28.88 2.66 18.56
N ASN A 239 28.89 3.34 19.73
CA ASN A 239 28.23 4.63 19.99
C ASN A 239 26.73 4.65 19.64
N VAL A 240 26.03 3.53 19.81
CA VAL A 240 24.58 3.42 19.60
C VAL A 240 23.86 3.37 20.96
N PRO A 241 22.61 3.83 21.04
CA PRO A 241 21.82 3.74 22.27
C PRO A 241 21.73 2.29 22.77
N GLY A 242 22.04 2.07 24.06
CA GLY A 242 22.01 0.75 24.68
C GLY A 242 23.12 -0.19 24.28
N ASN A 243 24.12 0.25 23.52
CA ASN A 243 25.28 -0.53 23.05
C ASN A 243 24.90 -1.79 22.23
N GLN A 244 23.66 -1.87 21.74
CA GLN A 244 23.18 -3.02 20.98
C GLN A 244 23.03 -2.68 19.51
N VAL A 245 23.82 -3.34 18.66
CA VAL A 245 23.81 -3.19 17.20
C VAL A 245 23.03 -4.33 16.59
N GLY A 246 22.05 -4.00 15.72
CA GLY A 246 21.31 -5.03 14.98
C GLY A 246 22.15 -5.66 13.88
N GLU A 247 22.01 -6.96 13.68
CA GLU A 247 22.42 -7.64 12.45
C GLU A 247 21.20 -7.87 11.59
N TYR A 248 21.31 -7.63 10.27
CA TYR A 248 20.16 -7.48 9.40
C TYR A 248 20.16 -8.42 8.21
N LEU A 249 18.98 -8.91 7.89
CA LEU A 249 18.64 -9.40 6.56
C LEU A 249 18.05 -8.25 5.76
N ALA A 250 18.60 -7.95 4.61
CA ALA A 250 18.05 -6.96 3.67
C ALA A 250 17.72 -7.62 2.34
N VAL A 251 16.53 -7.34 1.83
CA VAL A 251 16.10 -7.72 0.47
C VAL A 251 16.08 -6.48 -0.40
N MET A 252 16.59 -6.62 -1.62
CA MET A 252 16.89 -5.50 -2.51
C MET A 252 16.39 -5.76 -3.93
N SER A 253 16.11 -4.67 -4.65
CA SER A 253 15.66 -4.69 -6.04
C SER A 253 16.28 -3.57 -6.85
N ALA A 254 16.19 -3.65 -8.16
CA ALA A 254 16.54 -2.53 -9.03
C ALA A 254 15.54 -1.37 -8.88
N TRP A 255 16.01 -0.13 -9.10
CA TRP A 255 15.16 1.07 -9.19
C TRP A 255 14.36 1.07 -10.50
N LYS A 256 13.39 0.16 -10.63
CA LYS A 256 12.57 0.00 -11.84
C LYS A 256 11.16 -0.44 -11.47
N ASP A 257 10.17 0.24 -12.05
CA ASP A 257 8.77 -0.16 -11.94
C ASP A 257 8.45 -1.33 -12.90
N GLY A 258 7.45 -2.11 -12.63
CA GLY A 258 6.98 -3.21 -13.47
C GLY A 258 7.83 -4.46 -13.38
N LEU A 259 8.55 -4.66 -12.29
CA LEU A 259 9.28 -5.91 -12.07
C LEU A 259 8.32 -7.05 -11.71
N PRO A 260 8.53 -8.25 -12.26
CA PRO A 260 7.68 -9.42 -12.00
C PRO A 260 7.94 -10.07 -10.63
N TYR A 261 8.76 -9.50 -9.79
CA TYR A 261 9.14 -9.94 -8.46
C TYR A 261 9.25 -8.72 -7.53
N ASP A 262 9.30 -8.95 -6.23
CA ASP A 262 9.47 -7.87 -5.25
C ASP A 262 10.93 -7.53 -5.03
N PHE A 263 11.81 -8.54 -5.03
CA PHE A 263 13.26 -8.36 -4.89
C PHE A 263 14.05 -9.39 -5.70
N ASP A 264 15.27 -9.03 -6.09
CA ASP A 264 16.18 -9.89 -6.87
C ASP A 264 17.51 -10.17 -6.17
N GLN A 265 17.68 -9.62 -4.96
CA GLN A 265 18.88 -9.81 -4.16
C GLN A 265 18.53 -9.90 -2.66
N VAL A 266 19.26 -10.78 -1.99
CA VAL A 266 19.24 -10.95 -0.52
C VAL A 266 20.63 -10.73 0.02
N ARG A 267 20.76 -9.98 1.12
CA ARG A 267 22.03 -9.81 1.86
C ARG A 267 21.82 -9.96 3.35
N VAL A 268 22.79 -10.57 4.02
CA VAL A 268 22.91 -10.56 5.47
C VAL A 268 24.09 -9.69 5.87
N PHE A 269 23.81 -8.70 6.71
CA PHE A 269 24.80 -7.81 7.28
C PHE A 269 25.04 -8.16 8.75
N THR A 270 26.29 -8.50 9.08
CA THR A 270 26.73 -8.78 10.44
C THR A 270 27.60 -7.65 10.95
N TRP A 271 27.61 -7.46 12.27
CA TRP A 271 28.42 -6.44 12.92
C TRP A 271 29.76 -6.97 13.37
N ASN A 272 30.84 -6.37 12.88
CA ASN A 272 32.21 -6.69 13.33
C ASN A 272 32.59 -5.80 14.55
N THR A 273 32.55 -6.35 15.74
CA THR A 273 32.83 -5.64 17.00
C THR A 273 34.28 -5.16 17.14
N ARG A 274 35.23 -5.72 16.37
CA ARG A 274 36.64 -5.28 16.39
C ARG A 274 36.88 -4.07 15.50
N LYS A 275 36.11 -3.97 14.42
CA LYS A 275 36.24 -2.90 13.43
C LYS A 275 35.13 -1.85 13.53
N HIS A 276 34.15 -2.07 14.42
CA HIS A 276 32.95 -1.23 14.61
C HIS A 276 32.27 -0.88 13.28
N ARG A 277 32.02 -1.90 12.42
CA ARG A 277 31.36 -1.72 11.11
C ARG A 277 30.59 -2.97 10.69
N TYR A 278 29.67 -2.75 9.76
CA TYR A 278 28.98 -3.85 9.08
C TYR A 278 29.87 -4.55 8.07
N GLU A 279 29.74 -5.87 8.00
CA GLU A 279 30.33 -6.73 6.99
C GLU A 279 29.21 -7.59 6.35
N THR A 280 29.32 -7.90 5.04
CA THR A 280 28.38 -8.79 4.37
C THR A 280 28.74 -10.24 4.66
N ALA A 281 27.88 -10.93 5.41
CA ALA A 281 28.04 -12.34 5.72
C ALA A 281 27.50 -13.26 4.61
N TYR A 282 26.41 -12.83 3.96
CA TYR A 282 25.76 -13.59 2.90
C TYR A 282 25.26 -12.68 1.80
N ARG A 283 25.27 -13.19 0.58
CA ARG A 283 24.74 -12.48 -0.59
C ARG A 283 24.21 -13.49 -1.61
N GLU A 284 22.96 -13.35 -1.98
CA GLU A 284 22.34 -14.03 -3.11
C GLU A 284 21.80 -13.01 -4.10
N ARG A 285 21.92 -13.29 -5.40
CA ARG A 285 21.55 -12.39 -6.50
C ARG A 285 20.82 -13.15 -7.60
N SER A 286 20.11 -12.40 -8.44
CA SER A 286 19.43 -12.94 -9.62
C SER A 286 18.35 -13.96 -9.27
N ILE A 287 17.66 -13.71 -8.16
CA ILE A 287 16.48 -14.46 -7.75
C ILE A 287 15.22 -13.67 -8.13
N ALA A 288 14.08 -14.34 -8.22
CA ALA A 288 12.77 -13.72 -8.31
C ALA A 288 12.06 -13.94 -6.96
N GLY A 289 12.34 -13.05 -6.01
CA GLY A 289 11.87 -13.15 -4.63
C GLY A 289 10.56 -12.42 -4.38
N TYR A 290 9.74 -12.93 -3.46
CA TYR A 290 8.43 -12.38 -3.11
C TYR A 290 8.30 -12.19 -1.60
N LEU A 291 7.73 -11.06 -1.22
CA LEU A 291 7.33 -10.78 0.17
C LEU A 291 6.13 -11.66 0.60
N PRO A 292 5.93 -11.88 1.92
CA PRO A 292 6.78 -11.42 3.02
C PRO A 292 8.04 -12.25 3.19
N VAL A 293 9.05 -11.63 3.83
CA VAL A 293 10.18 -12.33 4.41
C VAL A 293 9.84 -12.67 5.86
N THR A 294 10.10 -13.88 6.28
CA THR A 294 9.90 -14.32 7.67
C THR A 294 11.24 -14.39 8.39
N VAL A 295 11.32 -13.85 9.60
CA VAL A 295 12.49 -13.93 10.46
C VAL A 295 12.08 -14.45 11.84
N GLY A 296 12.96 -15.16 12.51
CA GLY A 296 12.72 -15.75 13.83
C GLY A 296 13.98 -16.36 14.41
N THR A 297 13.80 -17.19 15.43
CA THR A 297 14.87 -17.98 16.05
C THR A 297 14.46 -19.45 16.13
N GLN A 298 15.44 -20.35 16.03
CA GLN A 298 15.24 -21.77 16.18
C GLN A 298 16.44 -22.39 16.89
N VAL A 299 16.22 -23.49 17.62
CA VAL A 299 17.29 -24.22 18.33
C VAL A 299 17.95 -25.20 17.38
N PHE A 300 19.25 -25.03 17.15
CA PHE A 300 20.13 -25.98 16.46
C PHE A 300 21.13 -26.57 17.46
N GLY A 301 21.00 -27.84 17.72
CA GLY A 301 21.80 -28.49 18.75
C GLY A 301 21.52 -27.96 20.16
N LYS A 302 22.39 -27.11 20.69
CA LYS A 302 22.25 -26.46 22.01
C LYS A 302 22.16 -24.91 21.93
N GLN A 303 22.20 -24.36 20.75
CA GLN A 303 22.20 -22.90 20.53
C GLN A 303 20.94 -22.46 19.85
N GLU A 304 20.43 -21.29 20.25
CA GLU A 304 19.38 -20.61 19.58
C GLU A 304 19.98 -19.73 18.47
N GLU A 305 19.58 -19.96 17.24
CA GLU A 305 20.13 -19.30 16.07
C GLU A 305 19.04 -18.54 15.33
N PRO A 306 19.37 -17.38 14.73
CA PRO A 306 18.47 -16.69 13.83
C PRO A 306 18.13 -17.55 12.61
N VAL A 307 16.84 -17.56 12.25
CA VAL A 307 16.35 -18.19 11.04
C VAL A 307 15.60 -17.16 10.21
N PHE A 308 15.67 -17.31 8.90
CA PHE A 308 14.86 -16.52 7.97
C PHE A 308 14.43 -17.35 6.78
N SER A 309 13.32 -16.97 6.20
CA SER A 309 12.81 -17.59 4.97
C SER A 309 12.11 -16.59 4.06
N TYR A 310 12.13 -16.88 2.79
CA TYR A 310 11.46 -16.13 1.74
C TYR A 310 11.02 -17.05 0.61
N ARG A 311 10.11 -16.57 -0.21
CA ARG A 311 9.64 -17.32 -1.38
C ARG A 311 10.37 -16.86 -2.63
N VAL A 312 10.73 -17.80 -3.49
CA VAL A 312 11.30 -17.53 -4.82
C VAL A 312 10.47 -18.23 -5.89
N ALA A 313 10.43 -17.67 -7.09
CA ALA A 313 9.81 -18.34 -8.22
C ALA A 313 10.53 -19.66 -8.54
N SER A 314 9.76 -20.73 -8.77
CA SER A 314 10.27 -22.03 -9.23
C SER A 314 10.18 -22.20 -10.75
N GLY A 315 9.59 -21.24 -11.46
CA GLY A 315 9.41 -21.24 -12.92
C GLY A 315 9.24 -19.83 -13.49
N ASP A 316 9.08 -19.74 -14.80
CA ASP A 316 9.07 -18.47 -15.54
C ASP A 316 7.73 -17.71 -15.51
N SER A 317 6.70 -18.24 -14.87
CA SER A 317 5.34 -17.68 -14.95
C SER A 317 5.05 -16.71 -13.81
N VAL A 318 4.96 -15.43 -14.14
CA VAL A 318 4.34 -14.42 -13.27
C VAL A 318 2.96 -14.10 -13.82
N ALA A 319 1.93 -14.30 -13.03
CA ALA A 319 0.59 -13.87 -13.36
C ALA A 319 0.37 -12.45 -12.84
N LEU A 320 -0.16 -11.59 -13.71
CA LEU A 320 -0.74 -10.31 -13.31
C LEU A 320 -2.25 -10.49 -13.26
N ASP A 321 -2.88 -9.98 -12.23
CA ASP A 321 -4.31 -9.86 -12.17
C ASP A 321 -4.78 -8.88 -13.26
N PRO A 322 -5.67 -9.28 -14.17
CA PRO A 322 -6.05 -8.43 -15.30
C PRO A 322 -6.87 -7.20 -14.91
N GLU A 323 -7.51 -7.21 -13.75
CA GLU A 323 -8.36 -6.10 -13.28
C GLU A 323 -7.59 -5.12 -12.41
N THR A 324 -6.80 -5.62 -11.47
CA THR A 324 -6.10 -4.80 -10.47
C THR A 324 -4.63 -4.53 -10.82
N GLY A 325 -4.04 -5.30 -11.74
CA GLY A 325 -2.60 -5.28 -12.02
C GLY A 325 -1.75 -5.87 -10.90
N THR A 326 -2.37 -6.52 -9.91
CA THR A 326 -1.66 -7.13 -8.79
C THR A 326 -0.71 -8.21 -9.27
N VAL A 327 0.52 -8.20 -8.74
CA VAL A 327 1.54 -9.20 -9.05
C VAL A 327 1.25 -10.48 -8.26
N LYS A 328 0.79 -11.52 -8.96
CA LYS A 328 0.57 -12.84 -8.37
C LYS A 328 1.71 -13.77 -8.81
N PRO A 329 2.58 -14.22 -7.88
CA PRO A 329 3.59 -15.19 -8.24
C PRO A 329 2.93 -16.49 -8.71
N GLY A 330 3.55 -17.13 -9.71
CA GLY A 330 3.20 -18.49 -10.12
C GLY A 330 3.62 -19.51 -9.06
N GLU A 331 4.17 -20.64 -9.45
CA GLU A 331 4.75 -21.58 -8.49
C GLU A 331 5.94 -20.95 -7.78
N THR A 332 5.94 -21.06 -6.45
CA THR A 332 7.04 -20.56 -5.61
C THR A 332 7.54 -21.68 -4.70
N VAL A 333 8.83 -21.61 -4.39
CA VAL A 333 9.48 -22.46 -3.37
C VAL A 333 9.91 -21.58 -2.22
N THR A 334 9.72 -22.05 -1.00
CA THR A 334 10.22 -21.36 0.20
C THR A 334 11.66 -21.80 0.45
N GLU A 335 12.55 -20.83 0.47
CA GLU A 335 13.93 -21.01 0.89
C GLU A 335 14.07 -20.60 2.34
N SER A 336 14.72 -21.46 3.14
CA SER A 336 14.93 -21.25 4.57
C SER A 336 16.42 -21.35 4.92
N PHE A 337 16.84 -20.49 5.84
CA PHE A 337 18.25 -20.36 6.25
C PHE A 337 18.35 -20.19 7.76
N HIS A 338 19.47 -20.60 8.33
CA HIS A 338 19.87 -20.28 9.70
C HIS A 338 21.25 -19.63 9.72
N MET A 339 21.56 -18.92 10.80
CA MET A 339 22.82 -18.20 10.93
C MET A 339 23.60 -18.71 12.14
N GLU A 340 24.63 -19.51 11.89
CA GLU A 340 25.61 -19.97 12.90
C GLU A 340 26.76 -18.95 12.99
N GLY A 341 26.80 -18.19 14.07
CA GLY A 341 27.79 -17.11 14.19
C GLY A 341 27.59 -16.08 13.09
N VAL A 342 28.54 -15.97 12.14
CA VAL A 342 28.48 -15.11 10.95
C VAL A 342 28.26 -15.91 9.66
N LEU A 343 28.09 -17.21 9.74
CA LEU A 343 27.86 -18.07 8.59
C LEU A 343 26.37 -18.30 8.38
N VAL A 344 25.93 -18.22 7.14
CA VAL A 344 24.55 -18.48 6.74
C VAL A 344 24.49 -19.82 6.03
N HIS A 345 23.63 -20.71 6.52
CA HIS A 345 23.42 -22.06 6.02
C HIS A 345 21.99 -22.23 5.54
N ARG A 346 21.79 -22.87 4.40
CA ARG A 346 20.46 -23.24 3.92
C ARG A 346 19.93 -24.42 4.73
N ILE A 347 18.65 -24.36 5.12
CA ILE A 347 17.93 -25.43 5.79
C ILE A 347 17.22 -26.28 4.72
N GLY A 348 17.50 -27.60 4.71
CA GLY A 348 16.90 -28.54 3.77
C GLY A 348 17.78 -28.86 2.56
N ASN A 349 17.48 -29.99 1.92
CA ASN A 349 18.25 -30.57 0.80
C ASN A 349 17.55 -30.27 -0.55
N GLU A 350 16.98 -29.09 -0.73
CA GLU A 350 16.36 -28.75 -2.01
C GLU A 350 17.44 -28.44 -3.07
N ALA A 351 17.21 -28.96 -4.29
CA ALA A 351 18.12 -28.77 -5.40
C ALA A 351 18.40 -27.29 -5.65
N PRO A 352 19.64 -26.92 -6.05
CA PRO A 352 19.95 -25.53 -6.35
C PRO A 352 18.96 -25.04 -7.42
N HIS A 353 18.22 -23.97 -7.09
CA HIS A 353 17.35 -23.32 -8.06
C HIS A 353 18.18 -22.92 -9.26
N MET A 354 17.73 -23.29 -10.47
CA MET A 354 18.28 -22.74 -11.67
C MET A 354 18.04 -21.22 -11.60
N HIS A 355 19.11 -20.47 -11.47
CA HIS A 355 19.08 -19.02 -11.55
C HIS A 355 18.49 -18.68 -12.92
N GLY A 356 17.19 -18.40 -12.91
CA GLY A 356 16.42 -18.17 -14.12
C GLY A 356 17.05 -17.06 -14.94
N ALA A 357 17.27 -17.33 -16.19
CA ALA A 357 17.72 -16.38 -17.19
C ALA A 357 16.63 -15.32 -17.48
N LEU A 358 16.13 -14.62 -16.45
CA LEU A 358 15.18 -13.52 -16.57
C LEU A 358 15.85 -12.18 -16.97
N ALA A 359 17.16 -12.19 -17.25
CA ALA A 359 17.92 -10.99 -17.59
C ALA A 359 18.47 -10.97 -19.02
N ALA A 360 17.99 -11.76 -19.95
CA ALA A 360 18.60 -11.87 -21.28
C ALA A 360 17.70 -11.51 -22.45
N ASN A 361 16.95 -10.42 -22.35
CA ASN A 361 16.54 -9.72 -23.57
C ASN A 361 17.34 -8.41 -23.66
N GLY A 362 18.61 -8.51 -24.10
CA GLY A 362 19.39 -7.31 -24.41
C GLY A 362 20.91 -7.39 -24.38
N ALA A 363 21.52 -8.50 -23.97
CA ALA A 363 22.98 -8.59 -24.04
C ALA A 363 23.38 -9.97 -24.58
N GLY A 364 23.84 -10.00 -25.83
CA GLY A 364 24.44 -11.20 -26.41
C GLY A 364 25.54 -11.76 -25.51
N THR A 365 25.57 -13.07 -25.35
CA THR A 365 26.48 -13.77 -24.45
C THR A 365 27.94 -13.43 -24.75
N ALA A 366 28.77 -13.41 -23.69
CA ALA A 366 30.22 -13.14 -23.83
C ALA A 366 30.91 -14.11 -24.82
N ALA A 367 30.33 -15.29 -25.10
CA ALA A 367 30.78 -16.25 -26.10
C ALA A 367 30.54 -15.72 -27.52
N GLU A 368 29.37 -15.16 -27.85
CA GLU A 368 29.10 -14.57 -29.18
C GLU A 368 29.93 -13.32 -29.45
N ARG A 369 30.25 -12.52 -28.44
CA ARG A 369 31.19 -11.38 -28.60
C ARG A 369 32.61 -11.84 -28.90
N ARG A 370 33.07 -12.94 -28.31
CA ARG A 370 34.41 -13.51 -28.62
C ARG A 370 34.46 -14.09 -30.00
N GLU A 371 33.41 -14.72 -30.52
CA GLU A 371 33.39 -15.28 -31.87
C GLU A 371 33.31 -14.20 -32.94
N LYS A 372 32.54 -13.12 -32.74
CA LYS A 372 32.52 -11.97 -33.65
C LYS A 372 33.82 -11.19 -33.68
N SER A 373 34.58 -11.14 -32.57
CA SER A 373 35.89 -10.50 -32.52
C SER A 373 36.97 -11.30 -33.23
N ARG A 374 36.84 -12.64 -33.27
CA ARG A 374 37.78 -13.53 -33.95
C ARG A 374 37.63 -13.52 -35.47
N LYS A 375 36.42 -13.27 -36.01
CA LYS A 375 36.15 -13.15 -37.46
C LYS A 375 36.51 -11.80 -38.08
N LYS A 376 36.93 -10.81 -37.28
CA LYS A 376 37.26 -9.44 -37.75
C LYS A 376 38.75 -9.12 -37.78
N ARG A 377 39.68 -10.10 -37.67
CA ARG A 377 41.12 -9.88 -37.91
C ARG A 377 41.42 -10.29 -39.33
N PRO A 378 41.82 -9.36 -40.24
CA PRO A 378 42.34 -9.69 -41.56
C PRO A 378 43.75 -10.29 -41.39
N SER A 379 43.99 -11.28 -42.17
CA SER A 379 45.32 -11.91 -42.39
C SER A 379 46.32 -10.96 -42.98
#